data_24f10838b5b8635bbc5e6875ee356793
#
_entry.id   24f10838b5b8635bbc5e6875ee356793
#
_cell.length_a   1.000
_cell.length_b   1.000
_cell.length_c   1.000
_cell.angle_alpha   90.00
_cell.angle_beta   90.00
_cell.angle_gamma   90.00
#
_symmetry.space_group_name_H-M   'P 1'
#
loop_
_entity.id
_entity.type
_entity.pdbx_description
1 polymer ?
#
loop_
_entity_poly.entity_id
_entity_poly.type
_entity_poly.pdbx_seq_one_letter_code
_entity_poly.pdbx_strand_id
1 'polypeptide(L)'
;RPQHPSSLIFPHFGFGETFTKEDLADFEQLSVEELMTAFFDRALVRAEKAGISKENIMLDPGIGFGLTKKENLILLRDLDKLHEMGYPIFLGVSRKRFVINILEENGFEVNPETEAGFRNRDTASAHVTSIAARQGVEVVRVHDVASHKMAVEIASAIRLADDAENLNLKQYK
;
A
#
# COMPACT_ATOMS: atom_id res chain seq x y z
N ARG A 1 -7.18 -9.63 23.05
CA ARG A 1 -6.55 -9.22 21.79
C ARG A 1 -6.41 -7.70 21.80
N PRO A 2 -5.24 -7.14 21.44
CA PRO A 2 -5.18 -5.74 21.13
C PRO A 2 -6.09 -5.48 19.94
N GLN A 3 -6.84 -4.42 20.00
CA GLN A 3 -7.92 -3.98 19.13
C GLN A 3 -7.74 -4.43 17.68
N HIS A 4 -8.70 -5.21 17.18
CA HIS A 4 -8.70 -5.63 15.78
C HIS A 4 -8.75 -4.39 14.88
N PRO A 5 -8.01 -4.38 13.75
CA PRO A 5 -7.93 -3.24 12.83
C PRO A 5 -9.28 -2.72 12.37
N SER A 6 -10.28 -3.59 12.23
CA SER A 6 -11.64 -3.18 11.87
C SER A 6 -12.21 -2.10 12.79
N SER A 7 -11.89 -2.14 14.09
CA SER A 7 -12.33 -1.12 15.05
C SER A 7 -11.64 0.24 14.86
N LEU A 8 -10.49 0.27 14.18
CA LEU A 8 -9.69 1.47 13.93
C LEU A 8 -9.86 2.01 12.51
N ILE A 9 -9.99 1.12 11.51
CA ILE A 9 -10.10 1.52 10.10
C ILE A 9 -11.49 2.11 9.81
N PHE A 10 -12.55 1.40 10.16
CA PHE A 10 -13.91 1.82 9.80
C PHE A 10 -14.40 3.08 10.50
N PRO A 11 -14.18 3.31 11.81
CA PRO A 11 -14.56 4.55 12.46
C PRO A 11 -13.73 5.77 12.02
N HIS A 12 -12.44 5.59 11.71
CA HIS A 12 -11.54 6.70 11.37
C HIS A 12 -11.72 7.24 9.96
N PHE A 13 -12.22 6.43 9.03
CA PHE A 13 -12.48 6.90 7.66
C PHE A 13 -13.80 7.65 7.52
N GLY A 14 -14.51 7.94 8.63
CA GLY A 14 -15.53 8.98 8.68
C GLY A 14 -16.70 8.80 7.71
N PHE A 15 -17.01 7.59 7.29
CA PHE A 15 -18.08 7.33 6.33
C PHE A 15 -19.49 7.59 6.86
N GLY A 16 -19.62 8.06 8.11
CA GLY A 16 -20.92 8.42 8.67
C GLY A 16 -21.88 7.22 8.90
N GLU A 17 -21.41 6.00 8.69
CA GLU A 17 -22.15 4.79 8.99
C GLU A 17 -21.76 4.28 10.37
N THR A 18 -22.75 4.00 11.19
CA THR A 18 -22.57 3.31 12.46
C THR A 18 -22.50 1.81 12.17
N PHE A 19 -21.32 1.20 12.36
CA PHE A 19 -21.25 -0.26 12.33
C PHE A 19 -21.92 -0.84 13.55
N THR A 20 -22.72 -1.88 13.35
CA THR A 20 -23.31 -2.63 14.46
C THR A 20 -22.22 -3.46 15.15
N LYS A 21 -22.52 -3.96 16.35
CA LYS A 21 -21.61 -4.90 17.05
C LYS A 21 -21.43 -6.19 16.26
N GLU A 22 -22.48 -6.61 15.55
CA GLU A 22 -22.50 -7.78 14.68
C GLU A 22 -21.56 -7.55 13.48
N ASP A 23 -21.62 -6.41 12.80
CA ASP A 23 -20.70 -6.06 11.71
C ASP A 23 -19.25 -6.13 12.17
N LEU A 24 -18.94 -5.59 13.36
CA LEU A 24 -17.59 -5.59 13.91
C LEU A 24 -17.12 -7.01 14.26
N ALA A 25 -18.01 -7.87 14.78
CA ALA A 25 -17.70 -9.25 15.11
C ALA A 25 -17.40 -10.08 13.86
N ASP A 26 -18.13 -9.86 12.78
CA ASP A 26 -17.88 -10.52 11.49
C ASP A 26 -16.54 -10.10 10.92
N PHE A 27 -16.18 -8.82 10.97
CA PHE A 27 -14.87 -8.32 10.52
C PHE A 27 -13.69 -8.86 11.35
N GLU A 28 -13.90 -9.19 12.63
CA GLU A 28 -12.83 -9.76 13.48
C GLU A 28 -12.38 -11.16 13.04
N GLN A 29 -13.16 -11.86 12.24
CA GLN A 29 -12.86 -13.19 11.72
C GLN A 29 -12.20 -13.17 10.34
N LEU A 30 -12.28 -12.05 9.63
CA LEU A 30 -11.72 -11.91 8.29
C LEU A 30 -10.19 -11.84 8.30
N SER A 31 -9.57 -12.33 7.26
CA SER A 31 -8.19 -11.99 6.92
C SER A 31 -8.10 -10.50 6.58
N VAL A 32 -6.89 -9.94 6.60
CA VAL A 32 -6.71 -8.51 6.26
C VAL A 32 -7.09 -8.21 4.80
N GLU A 33 -6.91 -9.16 3.90
CA GLU A 33 -7.29 -9.03 2.49
C GLU A 33 -8.81 -9.01 2.35
N GLU A 34 -9.51 -9.94 3.01
CA GLU A 34 -10.99 -9.98 3.03
C GLU A 34 -11.57 -8.71 3.66
N LEU A 35 -10.97 -8.25 4.77
CA LEU A 35 -11.34 -7.00 5.41
C LEU A 35 -11.20 -5.81 4.45
N MET A 36 -10.10 -5.75 3.71
CA MET A 36 -9.84 -4.67 2.77
C MET A 36 -10.81 -4.71 1.59
N THR A 37 -11.10 -5.88 1.07
CA THR A 37 -12.11 -6.07 0.00
C THR A 37 -13.49 -5.62 0.48
N ALA A 38 -13.95 -6.06 1.65
CA ALA A 38 -15.23 -5.64 2.21
C ALA A 38 -15.32 -4.13 2.46
N PHE A 39 -14.20 -3.51 2.87
CA PHE A 39 -14.11 -2.06 3.02
C PHE A 39 -14.29 -1.34 1.67
N PHE A 40 -13.56 -1.77 0.63
CA PHE A 40 -13.67 -1.15 -0.68
C PHE A 40 -15.01 -1.38 -1.33
N ASP A 41 -15.62 -2.55 -1.21
CA ASP A 41 -16.97 -2.81 -1.74
C ASP A 41 -17.98 -1.80 -1.21
N ARG A 42 -17.97 -1.54 0.09
CA ARG A 42 -18.82 -0.51 0.70
C ARG A 42 -18.50 0.90 0.22
N ALA A 43 -17.21 1.23 0.12
CA ALA A 43 -16.77 2.55 -0.34
C ALA A 43 -17.16 2.79 -1.80
N LEU A 44 -17.04 1.78 -2.65
CA LEU A 44 -17.41 1.84 -4.07
C LEU A 44 -18.92 2.01 -4.29
N VAL A 45 -19.76 1.28 -3.52
CA VAL A 45 -21.22 1.48 -3.54
C VAL A 45 -21.60 2.93 -3.19
N ARG A 46 -20.88 3.54 -2.25
CA ARG A 46 -21.13 4.95 -1.87
C ARG A 46 -20.66 5.92 -2.95
N ALA A 47 -19.49 5.66 -3.55
CA ALA A 47 -18.98 6.45 -4.65
C ALA A 47 -19.95 6.46 -5.83
N GLU A 48 -20.49 5.29 -6.19
CA GLU A 48 -21.51 5.14 -7.23
C GLU A 48 -22.79 5.91 -6.90
N LYS A 49 -23.31 5.78 -5.69
CA LYS A 49 -24.48 6.56 -5.24
C LYS A 49 -24.25 8.06 -5.25
N ALA A 50 -23.01 8.50 -5.06
CA ALA A 50 -22.61 9.90 -5.14
C ALA A 50 -22.35 10.38 -6.57
N GLY A 51 -22.51 9.51 -7.58
CA GLY A 51 -22.28 9.84 -8.98
C GLY A 51 -20.82 9.93 -9.39
N ILE A 52 -19.90 9.34 -8.62
CA ILE A 52 -18.47 9.28 -8.97
C ILE A 52 -18.28 8.12 -9.95
N SER A 53 -17.81 8.41 -11.14
CA SER A 53 -17.60 7.40 -12.16
C SER A 53 -16.32 6.59 -11.90
N LYS A 54 -16.32 5.33 -12.34
CA LYS A 54 -15.26 4.34 -12.08
C LYS A 54 -13.87 4.83 -12.47
N GLU A 55 -13.76 5.52 -13.59
CA GLU A 55 -12.50 6.05 -14.13
C GLU A 55 -11.87 7.15 -13.26
N ASN A 56 -12.61 7.68 -12.30
CA ASN A 56 -12.13 8.69 -11.34
C ASN A 56 -11.79 8.12 -9.98
N ILE A 57 -11.69 6.78 -9.86
CA ILE A 57 -11.45 6.10 -8.59
C ILE A 57 -10.12 5.33 -8.64
N MET A 58 -9.31 5.51 -7.61
CA MET A 58 -8.17 4.65 -7.28
C MET A 58 -8.33 4.13 -5.86
N LEU A 59 -7.86 2.91 -5.58
CA LEU A 59 -7.94 2.29 -4.26
C LEU A 59 -6.63 2.44 -3.50
N ASP A 60 -6.70 3.02 -2.30
CA ASP A 60 -5.56 3.09 -1.37
C ASP A 60 -5.82 2.14 -0.18
N PRO A 61 -5.03 1.06 -0.02
CA PRO A 61 -5.22 0.10 1.06
C PRO A 61 -4.90 0.64 2.46
N GLY A 62 -4.57 1.91 2.60
CA GLY A 62 -4.39 2.55 3.89
C GLY A 62 -3.17 2.05 4.68
N ILE A 63 -2.11 1.63 4.00
CA ILE A 63 -0.89 1.15 4.63
C ILE A 63 -0.40 2.12 5.71
N GLY A 64 -0.20 1.62 6.92
CA GLY A 64 0.22 2.41 8.09
C GLY A 64 -0.89 3.15 8.82
N PHE A 65 -2.15 2.92 8.46
CA PHE A 65 -3.32 3.48 9.15
C PHE A 65 -4.15 2.38 9.82
N GLY A 66 -4.08 2.28 11.15
CA GLY A 66 -4.89 1.35 11.94
C GLY A 66 -4.57 -0.14 11.78
N LEU A 67 -3.66 -0.50 10.89
CA LEU A 67 -3.21 -1.87 10.67
C LEU A 67 -2.03 -2.22 11.58
N THR A 68 -1.97 -3.47 12.03
CA THR A 68 -0.79 -4.02 12.70
C THR A 68 0.39 -4.12 11.72
N LYS A 69 1.61 -4.26 12.23
CA LYS A 69 2.81 -4.49 11.40
C LYS A 69 2.61 -5.70 10.47
N LYS A 70 2.09 -6.82 11.01
CA LYS A 70 1.84 -8.04 10.25
C LYS A 70 0.85 -7.82 9.11
N GLU A 71 -0.25 -7.13 9.35
CA GLU A 71 -1.27 -6.84 8.35
C GLU A 71 -0.76 -5.92 7.25
N ASN A 72 0.01 -4.88 7.60
CA ASN A 72 0.68 -4.04 6.60
C ASN A 72 1.59 -4.86 5.68
N LEU A 73 2.35 -5.82 6.24
CA LEU A 73 3.24 -6.68 5.46
C LEU A 73 2.48 -7.66 4.57
N ILE A 74 1.36 -8.22 5.04
CA ILE A 74 0.50 -9.09 4.25
C ILE A 74 -0.09 -8.32 3.06
N LEU A 75 -0.68 -7.16 3.30
CA LEU A 75 -1.23 -6.33 2.22
C LEU A 75 -0.17 -5.93 1.18
N LEU A 76 1.04 -5.58 1.63
CA LEU A 76 2.13 -5.25 0.70
C LEU A 76 2.64 -6.45 -0.09
N ARG A 77 2.58 -7.66 0.48
CA ARG A 77 2.93 -8.90 -0.22
C ARG A 77 1.92 -9.21 -1.33
N ASP A 78 0.65 -8.94 -1.08
CA ASP A 78 -0.49 -9.39 -1.87
C ASP A 78 -1.26 -8.22 -2.52
N LEU A 79 -0.56 -7.12 -2.88
CA LEU A 79 -1.16 -5.95 -3.53
C LEU A 79 -1.82 -6.29 -4.89
N ASP A 80 -1.27 -7.26 -5.59
CA ASP A 80 -1.78 -7.75 -6.86
C ASP A 80 -3.22 -8.28 -6.74
N LYS A 81 -3.60 -8.85 -5.60
CA LYS A 81 -4.98 -9.30 -5.34
C LYS A 81 -5.99 -8.14 -5.34
N LEU A 82 -5.57 -6.94 -4.99
CA LEU A 82 -6.47 -5.77 -5.02
C LEU A 82 -6.84 -5.36 -6.46
N HIS A 83 -6.02 -5.70 -7.46
CA HIS A 83 -6.36 -5.47 -8.87
C HIS A 83 -7.56 -6.30 -9.34
N GLU A 84 -7.87 -7.41 -8.67
CA GLU A 84 -9.06 -8.22 -8.97
C GLU A 84 -10.36 -7.41 -8.81
N MET A 85 -10.34 -6.34 -8.03
CA MET A 85 -11.46 -5.39 -7.91
C MET A 85 -11.62 -4.50 -9.16
N GLY A 86 -10.66 -4.50 -10.09
CA GLY A 86 -10.72 -3.79 -11.37
C GLY A 86 -10.53 -2.28 -11.27
N TYR A 87 -9.78 -1.81 -10.28
CA TYR A 87 -9.40 -0.41 -10.09
C TYR A 87 -7.89 -0.24 -9.98
N PRO A 88 -7.32 0.89 -10.41
CA PRO A 88 -5.93 1.20 -10.15
C PRO A 88 -5.66 1.35 -8.65
N ILE A 89 -4.44 1.00 -8.24
CA ILE A 89 -4.00 1.09 -6.85
C ILE A 89 -3.15 2.34 -6.66
N PHE A 90 -3.48 3.11 -5.64
CA PHE A 90 -2.70 4.23 -5.12
C PHE A 90 -2.03 3.82 -3.80
N LEU A 91 -0.72 3.93 -3.69
CA LEU A 91 0.01 3.44 -2.53
C LEU A 91 0.89 4.52 -1.88
N GLY A 92 0.67 4.77 -0.59
CA GLY A 92 1.49 5.66 0.23
C GLY A 92 2.29 4.91 1.29
N VAL A 93 3.54 4.52 1.01
CA VAL A 93 4.38 3.72 1.93
C VAL A 93 5.59 4.46 2.47
N SER A 94 5.94 5.62 1.90
CA SER A 94 7.17 6.33 2.22
C SER A 94 7.24 6.77 3.67
N ARG A 95 8.34 6.41 4.34
CA ARG A 95 8.66 6.72 5.75
C ARG A 95 7.63 6.22 6.76
N LYS A 96 6.87 5.17 6.41
CA LYS A 96 5.87 4.57 7.31
C LYS A 96 6.54 3.84 8.48
N ARG A 97 5.91 3.93 9.66
CA ARG A 97 6.46 3.42 10.92
C ARG A 97 6.83 1.93 10.85
N PHE A 98 6.01 1.09 10.23
CA PHE A 98 6.29 -0.34 10.16
C PHE A 98 7.59 -0.66 9.41
N VAL A 99 7.93 0.12 8.35
CA VAL A 99 9.21 0.02 7.62
C VAL A 99 10.37 0.42 8.54
N ILE A 100 10.19 1.54 9.24
CA ILE A 100 11.19 2.06 10.18
C ILE A 100 11.45 1.05 11.30
N ASN A 101 10.41 0.43 11.85
CA ASN A 101 10.54 -0.59 12.89
C ASN A 101 11.34 -1.81 12.41
N ILE A 102 11.17 -2.22 11.14
CA ILE A 102 11.96 -3.33 10.57
C ILE A 102 13.44 -2.95 10.53
N LEU A 103 13.78 -1.73 10.13
CA LEU A 103 15.17 -1.27 10.12
C LEU A 103 15.76 -1.24 11.52
N GLU A 104 15.04 -0.67 12.48
CA GLU A 104 15.46 -0.53 13.87
C GLU A 104 15.69 -1.91 14.53
N GLU A 105 14.78 -2.87 14.34
CA GLU A 105 14.90 -4.25 14.81
C GLU A 105 16.11 -4.98 14.24
N ASN A 106 16.63 -4.54 13.09
CA ASN A 106 17.82 -5.08 12.43
C ASN A 106 19.07 -4.22 12.59
N GLY A 107 19.05 -3.28 13.54
CA GLY A 107 20.24 -2.50 13.93
C GLY A 107 20.63 -1.37 13.00
N PHE A 108 19.75 -0.97 12.08
CA PHE A 108 19.99 0.21 11.23
C PHE A 108 19.70 1.50 11.99
N GLU A 109 20.52 2.53 11.71
CA GLU A 109 20.24 3.89 12.18
C GLU A 109 18.95 4.43 11.54
N VAL A 110 18.01 4.92 12.38
CA VAL A 110 16.71 5.41 11.91
C VAL A 110 16.32 6.78 12.45
N ASN A 111 17.21 7.46 13.20
CA ASN A 111 16.92 8.81 13.69
C ASN A 111 16.81 9.78 12.51
N PRO A 112 15.66 10.48 12.33
CA PRO A 112 15.46 11.38 11.21
C PRO A 112 16.31 12.65 11.28
N GLU A 113 16.93 12.93 12.43
CA GLU A 113 17.83 14.08 12.63
C GLU A 113 19.27 13.79 12.17
N THR A 114 19.63 12.52 11.96
CA THR A 114 20.92 12.13 11.40
C THR A 114 20.81 11.91 9.90
N GLU A 115 21.87 12.24 9.17
CA GLU A 115 21.93 12.00 7.73
C GLU A 115 21.76 10.50 7.39
N ALA A 116 22.42 9.63 8.16
CA ALA A 116 22.33 8.18 7.96
C ALA A 116 20.93 7.66 8.20
N GLY A 117 20.27 8.05 9.30
CA GLY A 117 18.93 7.62 9.64
C GLY A 117 17.89 8.14 8.65
N PHE A 118 18.00 9.39 8.23
CA PHE A 118 17.13 9.97 7.21
C PHE A 118 17.25 9.21 5.87
N ARG A 119 18.49 8.98 5.40
CA ARG A 119 18.77 8.22 4.17
C ARG A 119 18.27 6.78 4.26
N ASN A 120 18.46 6.09 5.38
CA ASN A 120 18.02 4.71 5.57
C ASN A 120 16.50 4.59 5.46
N ARG A 121 15.74 5.55 6.01
CA ARG A 121 14.28 5.60 5.88
C ARG A 121 13.83 5.75 4.44
N ASP A 122 14.47 6.60 3.66
CA ASP A 122 14.14 6.79 2.24
C ASP A 122 14.53 5.57 1.40
N THR A 123 15.72 5.02 1.64
CA THR A 123 16.18 3.79 0.98
C THR A 123 15.21 2.63 1.21
N ALA A 124 14.85 2.37 2.46
CA ALA A 124 13.90 1.30 2.78
C ALA A 124 12.51 1.54 2.16
N SER A 125 12.06 2.80 2.13
CA SER A 125 10.81 3.16 1.47
C SER A 125 10.86 2.89 -0.04
N ALA A 126 12.00 3.16 -0.69
CA ALA A 126 12.20 2.87 -2.11
C ALA A 126 12.21 1.36 -2.39
N HIS A 127 12.76 0.53 -1.48
CA HIS A 127 12.66 -0.93 -1.60
C HIS A 127 11.21 -1.43 -1.56
N VAL A 128 10.37 -0.88 -0.67
CA VAL A 128 8.93 -1.21 -0.65
C VAL A 128 8.26 -0.79 -1.95
N THR A 129 8.62 0.37 -2.50
CA THR A 129 8.11 0.83 -3.80
C THR A 129 8.52 -0.10 -4.95
N SER A 130 9.75 -0.66 -4.94
CA SER A 130 10.16 -1.67 -5.94
C SER A 130 9.24 -2.89 -5.90
N ILE A 131 8.91 -3.39 -4.71
CA ILE A 131 8.00 -4.52 -4.54
C ILE A 131 6.61 -4.21 -5.07
N ALA A 132 6.07 -3.02 -4.75
CA ALA A 132 4.78 -2.57 -5.22
C ALA A 132 4.73 -2.41 -6.76
N ALA A 133 5.74 -1.80 -7.35
CA ALA A 133 5.86 -1.64 -8.80
C ALA A 133 5.98 -2.99 -9.52
N ARG A 134 6.68 -3.97 -8.90
CA ARG A 134 6.75 -5.34 -9.42
C ARG A 134 5.39 -6.02 -9.46
N GLN A 135 4.49 -5.70 -8.52
CA GLN A 135 3.10 -6.18 -8.48
C GLN A 135 2.14 -5.35 -9.35
N GLY A 136 2.61 -4.29 -10.02
CA GLY A 136 1.81 -3.52 -10.98
C GLY A 136 1.09 -2.32 -10.41
N VAL A 137 1.40 -1.89 -9.18
CA VAL A 137 0.81 -0.67 -8.59
C VAL A 137 1.03 0.53 -9.50
N GLU A 138 -0.05 1.27 -9.80
CA GLU A 138 -0.04 2.34 -10.81
C GLU A 138 0.47 3.67 -10.27
N VAL A 139 0.18 3.96 -9.00
CA VAL A 139 0.56 5.24 -8.38
C VAL A 139 1.19 5.04 -7.02
N VAL A 140 2.35 5.64 -6.80
CA VAL A 140 3.00 5.69 -5.49
C VAL A 140 3.16 7.14 -5.01
N ARG A 141 2.76 7.42 -3.76
CA ARG A 141 2.98 8.72 -3.11
C ARG A 141 4.19 8.64 -2.19
N VAL A 142 5.19 9.47 -2.48
CA VAL A 142 6.52 9.36 -1.87
C VAL A 142 7.07 10.73 -1.44
N HIS A 143 8.07 10.73 -0.55
CA HIS A 143 8.78 11.94 -0.13
C HIS A 143 10.05 12.20 -0.98
N ASP A 144 10.80 11.16 -1.31
CA ASP A 144 11.98 11.23 -2.18
C ASP A 144 11.67 10.66 -3.57
N VAL A 145 11.30 11.54 -4.48
CA VAL A 145 10.91 11.15 -5.85
C VAL A 145 12.05 10.50 -6.62
N ALA A 146 13.30 10.97 -6.42
CA ALA A 146 14.44 10.50 -7.21
C ALA A 146 14.74 9.01 -6.97
N SER A 147 14.87 8.61 -5.70
CA SER A 147 15.14 7.20 -5.33
C SER A 147 13.96 6.30 -5.70
N HIS A 148 12.73 6.75 -5.48
CA HIS A 148 11.54 5.98 -5.81
C HIS A 148 11.33 5.83 -7.32
N LYS A 149 11.68 6.85 -8.12
CA LYS A 149 11.65 6.73 -9.58
C LYS A 149 12.62 5.65 -10.07
N MET A 150 13.85 5.61 -9.57
CA MET A 150 14.80 4.54 -9.90
C MET A 150 14.25 3.15 -9.52
N ALA A 151 13.63 3.04 -8.34
CA ALA A 151 13.01 1.80 -7.87
C ALA A 151 11.89 1.32 -8.81
N VAL A 152 11.02 2.23 -9.24
CA VAL A 152 9.92 1.94 -10.19
C VAL A 152 10.46 1.52 -11.56
N GLU A 153 11.43 2.24 -12.11
CA GLU A 153 12.01 1.92 -13.43
C GLU A 153 12.60 0.51 -13.48
N ILE A 154 13.39 0.14 -12.45
CA ILE A 154 14.01 -1.19 -12.38
C ILE A 154 12.94 -2.27 -12.19
N ALA A 155 12.01 -2.08 -11.26
CA ALA A 155 10.96 -3.06 -10.97
C ALA A 155 10.02 -3.26 -12.17
N SER A 156 9.68 -2.18 -12.87
CA SER A 156 8.85 -2.23 -14.08
C SER A 156 9.57 -2.94 -15.23
N ALA A 157 10.86 -2.68 -15.44
CA ALA A 157 11.66 -3.38 -16.43
C ALA A 157 11.69 -4.90 -16.19
N ILE A 158 11.83 -5.32 -14.92
CA ILE A 158 11.77 -6.74 -14.54
C ILE A 158 10.35 -7.31 -14.77
N ARG A 159 9.32 -6.57 -14.42
CA ARG A 159 7.92 -7.02 -14.58
C ARG A 159 7.54 -7.20 -16.03
N LEU A 160 8.01 -6.31 -16.91
CA LEU A 160 7.67 -6.26 -18.33
C LEU A 160 8.74 -6.91 -19.23
N ALA A 161 9.58 -7.78 -18.68
CA ALA A 161 10.71 -8.36 -19.41
C ALA A 161 10.30 -9.13 -20.68
N ASP A 162 9.11 -9.75 -20.68
CA ASP A 162 8.56 -10.43 -21.85
C ASP A 162 8.02 -9.46 -22.92
N ASP A 163 7.74 -8.21 -22.54
CA ASP A 163 7.29 -7.13 -23.41
C ASP A 163 8.46 -6.23 -23.86
N ALA A 164 9.64 -6.81 -24.07
CA ALA A 164 10.91 -6.09 -24.31
C ALA A 164 10.85 -5.05 -25.44
N GLU A 165 9.95 -5.21 -26.42
CA GLU A 165 9.72 -4.23 -27.49
C GLU A 165 9.22 -2.88 -26.95
N ASN A 166 8.52 -2.90 -25.82
CA ASN A 166 7.95 -1.70 -25.17
C ASN A 166 8.92 -1.01 -24.22
N LEU A 167 9.99 -1.68 -23.78
CA LEU A 167 10.92 -1.17 -22.77
C LEU A 167 12.07 -0.33 -23.35
N ASN A 168 12.20 -0.20 -24.66
CA ASN A 168 13.27 0.54 -25.34
C ASN A 168 14.66 0.21 -24.76
N LEU A 169 14.88 -1.06 -24.41
CA LEU A 169 16.14 -1.55 -23.84
C LEU A 169 17.23 -1.54 -24.93
N LYS A 170 18.19 -0.66 -24.78
CA LYS A 170 19.41 -0.70 -25.61
C LYS A 170 20.15 -2.00 -25.28
N GLN A 171 20.57 -2.72 -26.30
CA GLN A 171 21.40 -3.90 -26.11
C GLN A 171 22.69 -3.51 -25.35
N TYR A 172 23.06 -4.33 -24.39
CA TYR A 172 24.38 -4.19 -23.75
C TYR A 172 25.45 -4.37 -24.83
N LYS A 173 26.36 -3.42 -24.92
CA LYS A 173 27.56 -3.53 -25.75
C LYS A 173 28.65 -4.26 -25.00
#